data_0c323597e61f624c046044e14ca835c6
#
_entry.id   0c323597e61f624c046044e14ca835c6
#
_cell.length_a   1.000
_cell.length_b   1.000
_cell.length_c   1.000
_cell.angle_alpha   90.00
_cell.angle_beta   90.00
_cell.angle_gamma   90.00
#
_symmetry.space_group_name_H-M   'P 1'
#
loop_
_entity.id
_entity.type
_entity.pdbx_description
1 polymer ?
#
loop_
_entity_poly.entity_id
_entity_poly.type
_entity_poly.pdbx_seq_one_letter_code
_entity_poly.pdbx_strand_id
1 'polypeptide(L)'
;SKSDWEEALKDQDAIVHYAAETGTGQSMYEVEKYVDVNINGTALMLNLLVNGSYNVKKVIVASSRSIYGEGKYISKELGAVYPTQRESIHMDQGDFEVKYPNSSALTLVGTDEESKIHPSSVYGITKQNQEQMVLTVCPTVGIAGVAFRYQNVYGPGQSLKNPYTGILSIFSTQIKNGNNINIFEDGLESRDFVYVDDVVEATILGIEKDEANYEVFNVGLGEAIDVNTVA
;
A
#
# COMPACT_ATOMS: atom_id res chain seq x y z
N SER A 1 -21.92 3.85 -5.83
CA SER A 1 -23.14 3.07 -5.56
C SER A 1 -23.17 1.78 -6.36
N LYS A 2 -24.18 0.92 -6.13
CA LYS A 2 -24.37 -0.31 -6.91
C LYS A 2 -24.61 -0.02 -8.38
N SER A 3 -25.43 0.99 -8.68
CA SER A 3 -25.76 1.40 -10.05
C SER A 3 -24.53 1.89 -10.83
N ASP A 4 -23.60 2.59 -10.15
CA ASP A 4 -22.37 3.08 -10.80
C ASP A 4 -21.46 1.90 -11.19
N TRP A 5 -21.38 0.88 -10.33
CA TRP A 5 -20.66 -0.36 -10.64
C TRP A 5 -21.32 -1.15 -11.75
N GLU A 6 -22.66 -1.30 -11.75
CA GLU A 6 -23.39 -1.98 -12.81
C GLU A 6 -23.18 -1.32 -14.18
N GLU A 7 -23.05 0.01 -14.22
CA GLU A 7 -22.74 0.73 -15.46
C GLU A 7 -21.25 0.57 -15.84
N ALA A 8 -20.33 0.74 -14.89
CA ALA A 8 -18.91 0.66 -15.15
C ALA A 8 -18.43 -0.73 -15.60
N LEU A 9 -19.10 -1.79 -15.17
CA LEU A 9 -18.74 -3.17 -15.52
C LEU A 9 -19.22 -3.62 -16.90
N LYS A 10 -20.08 -2.85 -17.56
CA LYS A 10 -20.59 -3.20 -18.91
C LYS A 10 -19.45 -3.20 -19.93
N ASP A 11 -19.39 -4.27 -20.71
CA ASP A 11 -18.46 -4.41 -21.83
C ASP A 11 -16.97 -4.25 -21.45
N GLN A 12 -16.61 -4.57 -20.20
CA GLN A 12 -15.22 -4.54 -19.75
C GLN A 12 -14.61 -5.94 -19.79
N ASP A 13 -13.36 -6.05 -20.25
CA ASP A 13 -12.56 -7.27 -20.23
C ASP A 13 -11.66 -7.34 -19.00
N ALA A 14 -11.24 -6.20 -18.45
CA ALA A 14 -10.39 -6.10 -17.27
C ALA A 14 -10.80 -4.92 -16.37
N ILE A 15 -10.53 -5.05 -15.09
CA ILE A 15 -10.75 -4.00 -14.09
C ILE A 15 -9.41 -3.65 -13.45
N VAL A 16 -9.07 -2.36 -13.42
CA VAL A 16 -7.99 -1.82 -12.60
C VAL A 16 -8.63 -1.11 -11.40
N HIS A 17 -8.66 -1.81 -10.28
CA HIS A 17 -9.33 -1.35 -9.06
C HIS A 17 -8.37 -0.53 -8.18
N TYR A 18 -8.27 0.76 -8.48
CA TYR A 18 -7.45 1.74 -7.75
C TYR A 18 -8.25 2.63 -6.80
N ALA A 19 -9.58 2.58 -6.88
CA ALA A 19 -10.45 3.38 -6.04
C ALA A 19 -10.26 3.01 -4.56
N ALA A 20 -9.78 3.97 -3.78
CA ALA A 20 -9.58 3.82 -2.34
C ALA A 20 -9.39 5.16 -1.65
N GLU A 21 -9.77 5.25 -0.38
CA GLU A 21 -9.23 6.25 0.53
C GLU A 21 -7.80 5.87 0.91
N THR A 22 -6.90 6.85 0.96
CA THR A 22 -5.47 6.65 1.21
C THR A 22 -5.00 7.54 2.37
N GLY A 23 -3.98 7.09 3.08
CA GLY A 23 -3.40 7.82 4.21
C GLY A 23 -3.45 7.03 5.51
N THR A 24 -2.28 6.60 5.96
CA THR A 24 -2.12 5.77 7.16
C THR A 24 -2.63 6.50 8.40
N GLY A 25 -2.17 7.73 8.65
CA GLY A 25 -2.56 8.52 9.83
C GLY A 25 -4.05 8.86 9.83
N GLN A 26 -4.59 9.35 8.71
CA GLN A 26 -6.01 9.72 8.61
C GLN A 26 -6.93 8.53 8.90
N SER A 27 -6.56 7.34 8.47
CA SER A 27 -7.36 6.13 8.66
C SER A 27 -7.60 5.78 10.13
N MET A 28 -6.77 6.27 11.05
CA MET A 28 -6.87 5.97 12.48
C MET A 28 -7.99 6.75 13.18
N TYR A 29 -8.52 7.80 12.54
CA TYR A 29 -9.64 8.59 13.10
C TYR A 29 -10.84 8.74 12.13
N GLU A 30 -10.71 8.31 10.87
CA GLU A 30 -11.81 8.22 9.90
C GLU A 30 -12.12 6.75 9.55
N VAL A 31 -12.16 5.87 10.56
CA VAL A 31 -12.24 4.41 10.40
C VAL A 31 -13.41 3.97 9.51
N GLU A 32 -14.62 4.47 9.78
CA GLU A 32 -15.82 4.12 9.02
C GLU A 32 -15.67 4.44 7.53
N LYS A 33 -15.15 5.62 7.19
CA LYS A 33 -14.92 6.06 5.82
C LYS A 33 -13.99 5.11 5.06
N TYR A 34 -12.88 4.72 5.69
CA TYR A 34 -11.92 3.79 5.08
C TYR A 34 -12.50 2.40 4.86
N VAL A 35 -13.28 1.91 5.82
CA VAL A 35 -13.96 0.61 5.68
C VAL A 35 -15.02 0.67 4.59
N ASP A 36 -15.83 1.72 4.57
CA ASP A 36 -16.91 1.85 3.59
C ASP A 36 -16.38 1.97 2.16
N VAL A 37 -15.38 2.83 1.93
CA VAL A 37 -14.83 3.02 0.59
C VAL A 37 -14.00 1.82 0.16
N ASN A 38 -13.05 1.37 0.97
CA ASN A 38 -12.07 0.37 0.55
C ASN A 38 -12.63 -1.06 0.61
N ILE A 39 -13.29 -1.43 1.72
CA ILE A 39 -13.78 -2.79 1.90
C ILE A 39 -15.15 -2.97 1.25
N ASN A 40 -16.14 -2.14 1.62
CA ASN A 40 -17.49 -2.27 1.09
C ASN A 40 -17.54 -1.98 -0.41
N GLY A 41 -16.77 -1.00 -0.90
CA GLY A 41 -16.65 -0.70 -2.34
C GLY A 41 -16.12 -1.89 -3.13
N THR A 42 -15.09 -2.56 -2.64
CA THR A 42 -14.52 -3.77 -3.26
C THR A 42 -15.49 -4.95 -3.16
N ALA A 43 -16.10 -5.16 -2.00
CA ALA A 43 -17.08 -6.24 -1.81
C ALA A 43 -18.27 -6.09 -2.76
N LEU A 44 -18.75 -4.85 -2.99
CA LEU A 44 -19.83 -4.57 -3.91
C LEU A 44 -19.46 -4.93 -5.36
N MET A 45 -18.26 -4.55 -5.82
CA MET A 45 -17.72 -4.94 -7.13
C MET A 45 -17.70 -6.47 -7.28
N LEU A 46 -17.09 -7.16 -6.33
CA LEU A 46 -16.98 -8.62 -6.36
C LEU A 46 -18.35 -9.33 -6.30
N ASN A 47 -19.28 -8.81 -5.48
CA ASN A 47 -20.63 -9.35 -5.43
C ASN A 47 -21.37 -9.25 -6.78
N LEU A 48 -21.14 -8.18 -7.53
CA LEU A 48 -21.68 -8.03 -8.88
C LEU A 48 -21.03 -9.02 -9.85
N LEU A 49 -19.71 -9.18 -9.81
CA LEU A 49 -18.98 -10.13 -10.66
C LEU A 49 -19.43 -11.58 -10.43
N VAL A 50 -19.67 -11.96 -9.15
CA VAL A 50 -20.12 -13.32 -8.79
C VAL A 50 -21.56 -13.60 -9.20
N ASN A 51 -22.46 -12.63 -9.07
CA ASN A 51 -23.90 -12.82 -9.24
C ASN A 51 -24.44 -12.26 -10.57
N GLY A 52 -23.60 -11.58 -11.36
CA GLY A 52 -23.96 -10.99 -12.66
C GLY A 52 -23.40 -11.78 -13.83
N SER A 53 -23.64 -11.26 -15.03
CA SER A 53 -23.10 -11.80 -16.28
C SER A 53 -22.24 -10.73 -16.92
N TYR A 54 -20.97 -10.65 -16.51
CA TYR A 54 -19.98 -9.71 -17.04
C TYR A 54 -18.88 -10.47 -17.79
N ASN A 55 -18.26 -9.81 -18.78
CA ASN A 55 -17.18 -10.43 -19.57
C ASN A 55 -15.78 -10.21 -18.98
N VAL A 56 -15.71 -9.76 -17.74
CA VAL A 56 -14.44 -9.47 -17.04
C VAL A 56 -13.62 -10.75 -16.87
N LYS A 57 -12.38 -10.72 -17.31
CA LYS A 57 -11.44 -11.85 -17.24
C LYS A 57 -10.34 -11.64 -16.23
N LYS A 58 -10.04 -10.37 -15.89
CA LYS A 58 -8.95 -10.04 -14.98
C LYS A 58 -9.29 -8.83 -14.09
N VAL A 59 -8.90 -8.90 -12.83
CA VAL A 59 -8.99 -7.80 -11.86
C VAL A 59 -7.59 -7.52 -11.30
N ILE A 60 -7.11 -6.31 -11.52
CA ILE A 60 -5.90 -5.79 -10.88
C ILE A 60 -6.31 -4.97 -9.66
N VAL A 61 -5.78 -5.30 -8.48
CA VAL A 61 -6.07 -4.53 -7.26
C VAL A 61 -4.83 -3.84 -6.73
N ALA A 62 -4.97 -2.55 -6.42
CA ALA A 62 -3.94 -1.84 -5.67
C ALA A 62 -3.97 -2.28 -4.21
N SER A 63 -2.98 -3.04 -3.80
CA SER A 63 -2.61 -3.27 -2.41
C SER A 63 -1.58 -2.20 -1.96
N SER A 64 -0.84 -2.43 -0.91
CA SER A 64 0.09 -1.43 -0.37
C SER A 64 1.18 -2.08 0.48
N ARG A 65 2.36 -1.47 0.53
CA ARG A 65 3.38 -1.80 1.52
C ARG A 65 2.88 -1.70 2.98
N SER A 66 1.84 -0.90 3.22
CA SER A 66 1.27 -0.70 4.57
C SER A 66 0.70 -1.98 5.21
N ILE A 67 0.50 -3.04 4.42
CA ILE A 67 0.10 -4.35 4.97
C ILE A 67 1.21 -5.03 5.76
N TYR A 68 2.47 -4.63 5.55
CA TYR A 68 3.63 -5.19 6.23
C TYR A 68 3.95 -4.52 7.58
N GLY A 69 3.17 -3.52 8.00
CA GLY A 69 3.41 -2.78 9.25
C GLY A 69 4.79 -2.12 9.28
N GLU A 70 5.58 -2.41 10.31
CA GLU A 70 6.96 -1.90 10.43
C GLU A 70 7.95 -2.62 9.49
N GLY A 71 7.55 -3.72 8.87
CA GLY A 71 8.38 -4.47 7.94
C GLY A 71 9.18 -5.61 8.57
N LYS A 72 10.18 -6.08 7.82
CA LYS A 72 11.04 -7.22 8.17
C LYS A 72 12.40 -6.74 8.68
N TYR A 73 12.82 -7.30 9.79
CA TYR A 73 14.13 -7.01 10.38
C TYR A 73 14.88 -8.31 10.66
N ILE A 74 16.19 -8.22 10.76
CA ILE A 74 17.05 -9.30 11.23
C ILE A 74 17.57 -8.96 12.62
N SER A 75 17.24 -9.82 13.58
CA SER A 75 17.87 -9.87 14.90
C SER A 75 19.04 -10.83 14.85
N LYS A 76 20.16 -10.43 15.45
CA LYS A 76 21.33 -11.31 15.58
C LYS A 76 21.03 -12.57 16.40
N GLU A 77 20.16 -12.44 17.37
CA GLU A 77 19.80 -13.51 18.31
C GLU A 77 18.67 -14.40 17.80
N LEU A 78 17.72 -13.83 17.03
CA LEU A 78 16.44 -14.48 16.69
C LEU A 78 16.24 -14.75 15.20
N GLY A 79 17.10 -14.21 14.33
CA GLY A 79 16.92 -14.26 12.90
C GLY A 79 15.87 -13.24 12.41
N ALA A 80 15.03 -13.63 11.46
CA ALA A 80 14.00 -12.75 10.90
C ALA A 80 12.90 -12.47 11.96
N VAL A 81 12.61 -11.20 12.20
CA VAL A 81 11.60 -10.73 13.14
C VAL A 81 10.72 -9.65 12.49
N TYR A 82 9.52 -9.49 13.03
CA TYR A 82 8.53 -8.52 12.56
C TYR A 82 8.05 -7.69 13.74
N PRO A 83 8.68 -6.53 13.98
CA PRO A 83 8.35 -5.65 15.11
C PRO A 83 6.92 -5.11 15.02
N THR A 84 6.36 -4.78 16.16
CA THR A 84 5.14 -3.99 16.27
C THR A 84 5.47 -2.50 16.23
N GLN A 85 4.44 -1.64 16.23
CA GLN A 85 4.63 -0.19 16.31
C GLN A 85 5.52 0.21 17.49
N ARG A 86 6.32 1.24 17.27
CA ARG A 86 7.14 1.89 18.30
C ARG A 86 6.25 2.50 19.37
N GLU A 87 6.70 2.45 20.59
CA GLU A 87 5.96 2.98 21.74
C GLU A 87 6.20 4.48 21.92
N SER A 88 5.11 5.26 22.10
CA SER A 88 5.18 6.71 22.25
C SER A 88 6.14 7.15 23.35
N ILE A 89 6.23 6.39 24.45
CA ILE A 89 7.10 6.72 25.59
C ILE A 89 8.60 6.76 25.20
N HIS A 90 9.03 5.94 24.26
CA HIS A 90 10.41 5.97 23.76
C HIS A 90 10.61 7.12 22.79
N MET A 91 9.63 7.34 21.90
CA MET A 91 9.65 8.44 20.94
C MET A 91 9.68 9.81 21.62
N ASP A 92 8.93 9.99 22.73
CA ASP A 92 8.93 11.21 23.56
C ASP A 92 10.31 11.48 24.20
N GLN A 93 11.15 10.46 24.34
CA GLN A 93 12.52 10.56 24.84
C GLN A 93 13.57 10.73 23.72
N GLY A 94 13.13 10.82 22.46
CA GLY A 94 14.01 10.93 21.29
C GLY A 94 14.63 9.59 20.88
N ASP A 95 14.10 8.47 21.36
CA ASP A 95 14.51 7.12 20.96
C ASP A 95 13.54 6.60 19.90
N PHE A 96 13.93 6.73 18.63
CA PHE A 96 13.14 6.36 17.46
C PHE A 96 13.46 4.97 16.92
N GLU A 97 14.39 4.24 17.57
CA GLU A 97 14.79 2.91 17.14
C GLU A 97 13.65 1.88 17.28
N VAL A 98 13.53 1.02 16.26
CA VAL A 98 12.62 -0.11 16.32
C VAL A 98 13.16 -1.16 17.28
N LYS A 99 12.32 -1.66 18.18
CA LYS A 99 12.71 -2.64 19.21
C LYS A 99 11.96 -3.96 19.03
N TYR A 100 12.62 -5.03 19.46
CA TYR A 100 12.01 -6.35 19.51
C TYR A 100 12.44 -7.09 20.77
N PRO A 101 11.52 -7.81 21.46
CA PRO A 101 11.87 -8.52 22.71
C PRO A 101 13.03 -9.50 22.50
N ASN A 102 13.97 -9.52 23.45
CA ASN A 102 15.14 -10.38 23.43
C ASN A 102 16.09 -10.17 22.23
N SER A 103 16.09 -8.98 21.63
CA SER A 103 17.03 -8.58 20.60
C SER A 103 17.82 -7.36 21.05
N SER A 104 19.13 -7.40 20.91
CA SER A 104 20.02 -6.30 21.27
C SER A 104 20.09 -5.22 20.18
N ALA A 105 19.92 -5.62 18.93
CA ALA A 105 19.90 -4.73 17.77
C ALA A 105 19.10 -5.37 16.62
N LEU A 106 18.51 -4.52 15.80
CA LEU A 106 17.78 -4.91 14.59
C LEU A 106 18.40 -4.28 13.36
N THR A 107 18.47 -5.05 12.29
CA THR A 107 18.84 -4.54 10.96
C THR A 107 17.64 -4.58 10.06
N LEU A 108 17.22 -3.44 9.52
CA LEU A 108 16.17 -3.36 8.51
C LEU A 108 16.63 -4.08 7.24
N VAL A 109 15.75 -4.90 6.68
CA VAL A 109 16.00 -5.62 5.42
C VAL A 109 14.81 -5.47 4.47
N GLY A 110 15.01 -5.82 3.21
CA GLY A 110 13.93 -5.82 2.22
C GLY A 110 12.77 -6.73 2.66
N THR A 111 11.55 -6.24 2.46
CA THR A 111 10.31 -6.96 2.75
C THR A 111 9.79 -7.55 1.45
N ASP A 112 9.91 -8.86 1.30
CA ASP A 112 9.45 -9.64 0.15
C ASP A 112 7.96 -10.02 0.27
N GLU A 113 7.39 -10.58 -0.79
CA GLU A 113 5.97 -10.98 -0.85
C GLU A 113 5.61 -12.08 0.15
N GLU A 114 6.58 -12.92 0.54
CA GLU A 114 6.44 -13.99 1.54
C GLU A 114 6.57 -13.47 2.98
N SER A 115 6.93 -12.21 3.15
CA SER A 115 7.06 -11.60 4.47
C SER A 115 5.72 -11.53 5.19
N LYS A 116 5.77 -11.60 6.51
CA LYS A 116 4.58 -11.55 7.36
C LYS A 116 3.75 -10.30 7.09
N ILE A 117 2.46 -10.49 6.84
CA ILE A 117 1.46 -9.43 6.79
C ILE A 117 1.00 -9.14 8.22
N HIS A 118 1.19 -7.90 8.70
CA HIS A 118 0.80 -7.46 10.05
C HIS A 118 0.56 -5.95 10.09
N PRO A 119 -0.49 -5.46 9.38
CA PRO A 119 -0.74 -4.04 9.25
C PRO A 119 -0.90 -3.37 10.61
N SER A 120 -0.35 -2.17 10.73
CA SER A 120 -0.37 -1.35 11.94
C SER A 120 -1.35 -0.17 11.85
N SER A 121 -2.17 -0.11 10.80
CA SER A 121 -3.16 0.95 10.58
C SER A 121 -4.43 0.43 9.95
N VAL A 122 -5.53 1.16 10.13
CA VAL A 122 -6.81 0.84 9.48
C VAL A 122 -6.64 0.83 7.96
N TYR A 123 -5.90 1.79 7.38
CA TYR A 123 -5.57 1.78 5.95
C TYR A 123 -4.89 0.47 5.53
N GLY A 124 -3.84 0.06 6.23
CA GLY A 124 -3.15 -1.21 5.93
C GLY A 124 -4.10 -2.42 6.02
N ILE A 125 -4.96 -2.47 7.04
CA ILE A 125 -5.98 -3.52 7.19
C ILE A 125 -6.94 -3.51 5.99
N THR A 126 -7.43 -2.33 5.56
CA THR A 126 -8.35 -2.27 4.42
C THR A 126 -7.68 -2.68 3.11
N LYS A 127 -6.41 -2.34 2.89
CA LYS A 127 -5.64 -2.76 1.70
C LYS A 127 -5.39 -4.26 1.70
N GLN A 128 -5.04 -4.85 2.84
CA GLN A 128 -4.96 -6.30 3.00
C GLN A 128 -6.28 -6.99 2.67
N ASN A 129 -7.41 -6.45 3.14
CA ASN A 129 -8.73 -6.99 2.85
C ASN A 129 -9.08 -6.91 1.36
N GLN A 130 -8.80 -5.78 0.69
CA GLN A 130 -9.01 -5.65 -0.76
C GLN A 130 -8.22 -6.73 -1.54
N GLU A 131 -6.94 -6.89 -1.22
CA GLU A 131 -6.06 -7.90 -1.80
C GLU A 131 -6.63 -9.30 -1.61
N GLN A 132 -6.91 -9.68 -0.37
CA GLN A 132 -7.41 -11.02 -0.03
C GLN A 132 -8.77 -11.32 -0.66
N MET A 133 -9.70 -10.35 -0.66
CA MET A 133 -11.01 -10.53 -1.29
C MET A 133 -10.89 -10.77 -2.80
N VAL A 134 -10.07 -10.00 -3.52
CA VAL A 134 -9.88 -10.17 -4.96
C VAL A 134 -9.25 -11.53 -5.26
N LEU A 135 -8.15 -11.87 -4.60
CA LEU A 135 -7.44 -13.13 -4.82
C LEU A 135 -8.23 -14.37 -4.40
N THR A 136 -9.18 -14.22 -3.49
CA THR A 136 -10.04 -15.33 -3.03
C THR A 136 -11.28 -15.50 -3.90
N VAL A 137 -11.96 -14.41 -4.23
CA VAL A 137 -13.27 -14.45 -4.89
C VAL A 137 -13.14 -14.63 -6.41
N CYS A 138 -12.26 -13.87 -7.06
CA CYS A 138 -12.14 -13.87 -8.52
C CYS A 138 -11.91 -15.26 -9.12
N PRO A 139 -11.02 -16.11 -8.56
CA PRO A 139 -10.81 -17.47 -9.09
C PRO A 139 -12.05 -18.35 -9.06
N THR A 140 -12.97 -18.14 -8.10
CA THR A 140 -14.19 -18.94 -7.97
C THR A 140 -15.17 -18.77 -9.13
N VAL A 141 -15.03 -17.67 -9.87
CA VAL A 141 -15.86 -17.35 -11.04
C VAL A 141 -15.06 -17.27 -12.34
N GLY A 142 -13.84 -17.83 -12.34
CA GLY A 142 -12.97 -17.90 -13.52
C GLY A 142 -12.34 -16.58 -13.93
N ILE A 143 -12.26 -15.62 -13.01
CA ILE A 143 -11.60 -14.32 -13.21
C ILE A 143 -10.20 -14.39 -12.59
N ALA A 144 -9.17 -13.94 -13.31
CA ALA A 144 -7.82 -13.82 -12.76
C ALA A 144 -7.72 -12.60 -11.83
N GLY A 145 -7.21 -12.80 -10.61
CA GLY A 145 -6.88 -11.72 -9.69
C GLY A 145 -5.37 -11.46 -9.70
N VAL A 146 -4.95 -10.19 -9.70
CA VAL A 146 -3.55 -9.77 -9.54
C VAL A 146 -3.49 -8.66 -8.51
N ALA A 147 -2.57 -8.73 -7.57
CA ALA A 147 -2.41 -7.70 -6.55
C ALA A 147 -1.02 -7.04 -6.63
N PHE A 148 -1.00 -5.71 -6.63
CA PHE A 148 0.23 -4.94 -6.55
C PHE A 148 0.35 -4.24 -5.19
N ARG A 149 1.40 -4.56 -4.44
CA ARG A 149 1.78 -3.91 -3.17
C ARG A 149 2.70 -2.75 -3.47
N TYR A 150 2.11 -1.60 -3.74
CA TYR A 150 2.87 -0.40 -4.10
C TYR A 150 3.66 0.15 -2.93
N GLN A 151 4.92 0.50 -3.22
CA GLN A 151 5.77 1.31 -2.38
C GLN A 151 5.37 2.80 -2.46
N ASN A 152 6.24 3.76 -2.15
CA ASN A 152 5.88 5.18 -2.20
C ASN A 152 5.89 5.69 -3.63
N VAL A 153 4.74 5.66 -4.27
CA VAL A 153 4.57 6.14 -5.65
C VAL A 153 4.69 7.66 -5.70
N TYR A 154 5.46 8.15 -6.65
CA TYR A 154 5.60 9.57 -6.93
C TYR A 154 5.61 9.87 -8.43
N GLY A 155 5.31 11.10 -8.80
CA GLY A 155 5.38 11.54 -10.20
C GLY A 155 4.45 12.70 -10.52
N PRO A 156 4.43 13.14 -11.77
CA PRO A 156 3.54 14.19 -12.26
C PRO A 156 2.07 13.84 -11.99
N GLY A 157 1.26 14.84 -11.67
CA GLY A 157 -0.16 14.66 -11.39
C GLY A 157 -0.48 14.27 -9.94
N GLN A 158 0.52 14.04 -9.08
CA GLN A 158 0.27 13.77 -7.67
C GLN A 158 -0.42 14.97 -6.99
N SER A 159 -1.39 14.68 -6.12
CA SER A 159 -2.11 15.71 -5.38
C SER A 159 -1.18 16.52 -4.49
N LEU A 160 -1.16 17.84 -4.69
CA LEU A 160 -0.40 18.77 -3.85
C LEU A 160 -1.18 19.21 -2.60
N LYS A 161 -2.45 18.81 -2.48
CA LYS A 161 -3.34 19.26 -1.38
C LYS A 161 -3.56 18.17 -0.32
N ASN A 162 -3.15 16.94 -0.58
CA ASN A 162 -3.32 15.85 0.38
C ASN A 162 -2.16 15.87 1.41
N PRO A 163 -2.41 16.22 2.68
CA PRO A 163 -1.36 16.30 3.69
C PRO A 163 -0.91 14.92 4.23
N TYR A 164 -1.58 13.85 3.83
CA TYR A 164 -1.36 12.50 4.37
C TYR A 164 -0.57 11.59 3.43
N THR A 165 -0.35 12.00 2.19
CA THR A 165 0.36 11.19 1.20
C THR A 165 1.32 12.04 0.38
N GLY A 166 2.41 11.41 -0.08
CA GLY A 166 3.31 12.04 -1.03
C GLY A 166 4.32 13.00 -0.40
N ILE A 167 5.20 12.48 0.44
CA ILE A 167 6.28 13.28 1.07
C ILE A 167 7.05 14.12 0.04
N LEU A 168 7.35 13.58 -1.14
CA LEU A 168 8.04 14.30 -2.21
C LEU A 168 7.24 15.51 -2.71
N SER A 169 5.92 15.35 -2.88
CA SER A 169 5.07 16.48 -3.31
C SER A 169 4.90 17.52 -2.20
N ILE A 170 4.86 17.11 -0.94
CA ILE A 170 4.82 18.00 0.22
C ILE A 170 6.09 18.82 0.29
N PHE A 171 7.26 18.19 0.27
CA PHE A 171 8.56 18.87 0.32
C PHE A 171 8.75 19.82 -0.87
N SER A 172 8.49 19.34 -2.09
CA SER A 172 8.56 20.17 -3.29
C SER A 172 7.66 21.41 -3.21
N THR A 173 6.44 21.25 -2.66
CA THR A 173 5.51 22.36 -2.47
C THR A 173 6.01 23.35 -1.42
N GLN A 174 6.56 22.88 -0.30
CA GLN A 174 7.14 23.72 0.75
C GLN A 174 8.32 24.52 0.21
N ILE A 175 9.27 23.86 -0.46
CA ILE A 175 10.45 24.52 -1.07
C ILE A 175 10.01 25.59 -2.08
N LYS A 176 9.10 25.22 -3.00
CA LYS A 176 8.62 26.15 -4.03
C LYS A 176 7.97 27.40 -3.45
N ASN A 177 7.32 27.27 -2.30
CA ASN A 177 6.68 28.40 -1.60
C ASN A 177 7.61 29.15 -0.65
N GLY A 178 8.90 28.79 -0.57
CA GLY A 178 9.86 29.38 0.35
C GLY A 178 9.63 29.04 1.82
N ASN A 179 8.89 27.98 2.10
CA ASN A 179 8.63 27.48 3.44
C ASN A 179 9.72 26.49 3.87
N ASN A 180 9.91 26.36 5.17
CA ASN A 180 10.78 25.35 5.73
C ASN A 180 10.16 23.95 5.56
N ILE A 181 11.01 22.95 5.28
CA ILE A 181 10.64 21.55 5.36
C ILE A 181 10.64 21.14 6.85
N ASN A 182 9.59 20.47 7.26
CA ASN A 182 9.52 19.88 8.59
C ASN A 182 9.86 18.38 8.48
N ILE A 183 11.00 18.01 9.02
CA ILE A 183 11.43 16.61 9.16
C ILE A 183 10.99 16.13 10.53
N PHE A 184 10.22 15.06 10.56
CA PHE A 184 9.78 14.46 11.81
C PHE A 184 10.84 13.51 12.34
N GLU A 185 10.86 13.32 13.65
CA GLU A 185 11.81 12.45 14.35
C GLU A 185 13.27 12.86 14.04
N ASP A 186 14.14 11.88 13.77
CA ASP A 186 15.54 12.10 13.37
C ASP A 186 15.74 12.10 11.83
N GLY A 187 14.69 11.84 11.08
CA GLY A 187 14.72 11.77 9.62
C GLY A 187 15.40 10.52 9.05
N LEU A 188 15.75 9.54 9.87
CA LEU A 188 16.40 8.29 9.46
C LEU A 188 15.39 7.23 8.99
N GLU A 189 14.09 7.50 9.13
CA GLU A 189 13.07 6.63 8.59
C GLU A 189 13.20 6.53 7.07
N SER A 190 13.35 5.30 6.57
CA SER A 190 13.58 5.06 5.14
C SER A 190 12.33 4.64 4.40
N ARG A 191 12.31 4.94 3.11
CA ARG A 191 11.24 4.59 2.18
C ARG A 191 11.83 4.10 0.87
N ASP A 192 11.12 3.17 0.25
CA ASP A 192 11.30 2.84 -1.16
C ASP A 192 10.38 3.72 -1.99
N PHE A 193 10.93 4.40 -2.98
CA PHE A 193 10.20 5.28 -3.89
C PHE A 193 10.13 4.66 -5.28
N VAL A 194 8.95 4.68 -5.89
CA VAL A 194 8.73 4.16 -7.24
C VAL A 194 8.10 5.25 -8.13
N TYR A 195 8.65 5.43 -9.32
CA TYR A 195 8.12 6.42 -10.24
C TYR A 195 6.81 5.94 -10.87
N VAL A 196 5.91 6.89 -11.15
CA VAL A 196 4.55 6.56 -11.62
C VAL A 196 4.54 5.78 -12.93
N ASP A 197 5.50 6.02 -13.84
CA ASP A 197 5.55 5.30 -15.12
C ASP A 197 5.91 3.82 -14.91
N ASP A 198 6.75 3.48 -13.94
CA ASP A 198 7.06 2.09 -13.58
C ASP A 198 5.83 1.39 -13.01
N VAL A 199 5.02 2.12 -12.23
CA VAL A 199 3.72 1.62 -11.72
C VAL A 199 2.75 1.36 -12.86
N VAL A 200 2.69 2.25 -13.85
CA VAL A 200 1.87 2.09 -15.05
C VAL A 200 2.31 0.87 -15.85
N GLU A 201 3.62 0.72 -16.08
CA GLU A 201 4.18 -0.43 -16.79
C GLU A 201 3.88 -1.75 -16.07
N ALA A 202 4.10 -1.82 -14.75
CA ALA A 202 3.74 -2.98 -13.94
C ALA A 202 2.25 -3.32 -14.07
N THR A 203 1.38 -2.31 -14.09
CA THR A 203 -0.07 -2.50 -14.26
C THR A 203 -0.41 -3.07 -15.64
N ILE A 204 0.19 -2.53 -16.71
CA ILE A 204 0.00 -3.03 -18.07
C ILE A 204 0.47 -4.49 -18.18
N LEU A 205 1.65 -4.81 -17.64
CA LEU A 205 2.15 -6.18 -17.59
C LEU A 205 1.21 -7.11 -16.80
N GLY A 206 0.66 -6.64 -15.68
CA GLY A 206 -0.33 -7.39 -14.91
C GLY A 206 -1.62 -7.68 -15.69
N ILE A 207 -2.03 -6.78 -16.59
CA ILE A 207 -3.18 -6.99 -17.47
C ILE A 207 -2.85 -7.98 -18.59
N GLU A 208 -1.71 -7.81 -19.25
CA GLU A 208 -1.36 -8.50 -20.49
C GLU A 208 -0.75 -9.89 -20.29
N LYS A 209 -0.04 -10.11 -19.15
CA LYS A 209 0.70 -11.34 -18.90
C LYS A 209 -0.12 -12.34 -18.10
N ASP A 210 -0.21 -13.57 -18.61
CA ASP A 210 -0.89 -14.68 -17.90
C ASP A 210 -0.07 -15.18 -16.71
N GLU A 211 1.24 -15.02 -16.74
CA GLU A 211 2.15 -15.35 -15.64
C GLU A 211 1.88 -14.53 -14.36
N ALA A 212 1.20 -13.38 -14.50
CA ALA A 212 0.80 -12.55 -13.37
C ALA A 212 -0.52 -13.03 -12.72
N ASN A 213 -1.25 -13.95 -13.35
CA ASN A 213 -2.55 -14.38 -12.86
C ASN A 213 -2.44 -15.06 -11.49
N TYR A 214 -3.26 -14.59 -10.54
CA TYR A 214 -3.36 -15.08 -9.17
C TYR A 214 -2.15 -14.77 -8.28
N GLU A 215 -1.25 -13.91 -8.75
CA GLU A 215 -0.02 -13.57 -8.08
C GLU A 215 -0.08 -12.20 -7.38
N VAL A 216 0.88 -12.00 -6.49
CA VAL A 216 1.09 -10.78 -5.72
C VAL A 216 2.50 -10.28 -6.02
N PHE A 217 2.65 -8.98 -6.25
CA PHE A 217 3.95 -8.37 -6.52
C PHE A 217 4.15 -7.11 -5.68
N ASN A 218 5.32 -6.97 -5.09
CA ASN A 218 5.79 -5.69 -4.62
C ASN A 218 6.20 -4.82 -5.81
N VAL A 219 5.81 -3.57 -5.81
CA VAL A 219 6.19 -2.60 -6.86
C VAL A 219 6.93 -1.45 -6.19
N GLY A 220 8.24 -1.47 -6.34
CA GLY A 220 9.22 -0.54 -5.76
C GLY A 220 10.51 -0.56 -6.55
N LEU A 221 11.45 0.32 -6.20
CA LEU A 221 12.78 0.34 -6.79
C LEU A 221 13.72 -0.69 -6.13
N GLY A 222 13.42 -1.10 -4.90
CA GLY A 222 14.26 -1.98 -4.09
C GLY A 222 15.37 -1.23 -3.33
N GLU A 223 15.30 0.10 -3.25
CA GLU A 223 16.25 0.95 -2.56
C GLU A 223 15.60 1.68 -1.38
N ALA A 224 16.23 1.61 -0.20
CA ALA A 224 15.79 2.33 0.98
C ALA A 224 16.47 3.70 1.03
N ILE A 225 15.68 4.78 0.95
CA ILE A 225 16.15 6.16 1.00
C ILE A 225 15.57 6.82 2.24
N ASP A 226 16.42 7.38 3.11
CA ASP A 226 15.98 8.07 4.32
C ASP A 226 15.42 9.47 4.02
N VAL A 227 14.62 10.00 4.96
CA VAL A 227 13.93 11.27 4.80
C VAL A 227 14.92 12.44 4.71
N ASN A 228 16.06 12.40 5.42
CA ASN A 228 17.10 13.44 5.36
C ASN A 228 17.72 13.50 3.95
N THR A 229 17.93 12.35 3.30
CA THR A 229 18.44 12.28 1.92
C THR A 229 17.44 12.85 0.92
N VAL A 230 16.13 12.68 1.18
CA VAL A 230 15.06 13.20 0.33
C VAL A 230 14.91 14.72 0.46
N ALA A 231 15.22 15.31 1.62
CA ALA A 231 15.01 16.73 1.93
C ALA A 231 16.11 17.63 1.38
#